data_7c35f4c06c165d3e5cb83c18df36c703
#
_entry.id   7c35f4c06c165d3e5cb83c18df36c703
#
_cell.length_a   1.000
_cell.length_b   1.000
_cell.length_c   1.000
_cell.angle_alpha   90.00
_cell.angle_beta   90.00
_cell.angle_gamma   90.00
#
_symmetry.space_group_name_H-M   'P 1'
#
loop_
_entity.id
_entity.type
_entity.pdbx_description
1 polymer ?
#
loop_
_entity_poly.entity_id
_entity_poly.type
_entity_poly.pdbx_seq_one_letter_code
_entity_poly.pdbx_strand_id
1 'polypeptide(L)'
;ALAASIASVIVASADKVIMPENSMLMIHNPWQYAIGNAKELRKTADDLDKIAESSVITYLSKGGDKLTEEKIKEIMDEETWMSADEALSFGLCDEVVVSNRMAASVSKSLFESYQHVPKSLMNLDEKPLVEEKRQKMIEEARQNSALIGAIIGGL
;
A
#
# COMPACT_ATOMS: atom_id res chain seq x y z
N ALA A 1 1.81 8.35 -4.07
CA ALA A 1 1.71 7.43 -2.92
C ALA A 1 1.69 5.99 -3.39
N LEU A 2 2.04 5.04 -2.52
CA LEU A 2 2.04 3.60 -2.81
C LEU A 2 1.41 2.86 -1.62
N ALA A 3 0.44 1.99 -1.91
CA ALA A 3 -0.05 0.99 -0.98
C ALA A 3 0.23 -0.40 -1.58
N ALA A 4 1.19 -1.12 -1.01
CA ALA A 4 1.66 -2.41 -1.54
C ALA A 4 1.50 -3.53 -0.52
N SER A 5 1.23 -4.75 -1.00
CA SER A 5 1.14 -5.95 -0.16
C SER A 5 0.07 -5.79 0.94
N ILE A 6 0.39 -6.03 2.20
CA ILE A 6 -0.57 -5.88 3.31
C ILE A 6 -1.21 -4.48 3.38
N ALA A 7 -0.52 -3.43 2.93
CA ALA A 7 -1.10 -2.09 2.89
C ALA A 7 -2.27 -2.02 1.90
N SER A 8 -2.27 -2.80 0.82
CA SER A 8 -3.40 -2.86 -0.12
C SER A 8 -4.64 -3.52 0.52
N VAL A 9 -4.45 -4.54 1.36
CA VAL A 9 -5.54 -5.17 2.13
C VAL A 9 -6.14 -4.17 3.12
N ILE A 10 -5.28 -3.42 3.84
CA ILE A 10 -5.72 -2.38 4.78
C ILE A 10 -6.53 -1.30 4.05
N VAL A 11 -6.05 -0.83 2.90
CA VAL A 11 -6.77 0.17 2.08
C VAL A 11 -8.11 -0.40 1.60
N ALA A 12 -8.15 -1.64 1.10
CA ALA A 12 -9.38 -2.27 0.63
C ALA A 12 -10.41 -2.53 1.73
N SER A 13 -10.00 -2.57 3.01
CA SER A 13 -10.92 -2.71 4.14
C SER A 13 -11.64 -1.42 4.54
N ALA A 14 -11.28 -0.28 3.94
CA ALA A 14 -11.89 1.01 4.25
C ALA A 14 -13.24 1.20 3.53
N ASP A 15 -14.19 1.89 4.17
CA ASP A 15 -15.49 2.21 3.60
C ASP A 15 -15.35 3.05 2.32
N LYS A 16 -14.45 4.04 2.32
CA LYS A 16 -14.14 4.88 1.17
C LYS A 16 -12.65 4.97 0.91
N VAL A 17 -12.25 4.69 -0.33
CA VAL A 17 -10.87 4.76 -0.82
C VAL A 17 -10.77 5.87 -1.86
N ILE A 18 -9.97 6.89 -1.57
CA ILE A 18 -9.67 7.99 -2.49
C ILE A 18 -8.19 7.90 -2.87
N MET A 19 -7.91 7.79 -4.15
CA MET A 19 -6.54 7.68 -4.66
C MET A 19 -6.16 8.94 -5.45
N PRO A 20 -5.04 9.59 -5.13
CA PRO A 20 -4.45 10.56 -6.05
C PRO A 20 -4.05 9.90 -7.37
N GLU A 21 -4.19 10.61 -8.51
CA GLU A 21 -3.86 10.11 -9.86
C GLU A 21 -2.42 9.57 -10.01
N ASN A 22 -1.49 10.05 -9.16
CA ASN A 22 -0.09 9.62 -9.13
C ASN A 22 0.20 8.58 -8.03
N SER A 23 -0.82 7.89 -7.54
CA SER A 23 -0.68 6.80 -6.58
C SER A 23 -0.80 5.44 -7.24
N MET A 24 -0.29 4.42 -6.56
CA MET A 24 -0.33 3.03 -7.01
C MET A 24 -0.82 2.11 -5.89
N LEU A 25 -1.48 1.06 -6.30
CA LEU A 25 -1.87 -0.07 -5.47
C LEU A 25 -1.16 -1.33 -5.98
N MET A 26 -0.53 -2.12 -5.12
CA MET A 26 0.08 -3.38 -5.52
C MET A 26 -0.50 -4.53 -4.71
N ILE A 27 -0.91 -5.56 -5.43
CA ILE A 27 -1.53 -6.77 -4.88
C ILE A 27 -0.72 -7.98 -5.32
N HIS A 28 -0.42 -8.86 -4.38
CA HIS A 28 0.25 -10.14 -4.63
C HIS A 28 -0.14 -11.17 -3.57
N ASN A 29 0.22 -12.43 -3.80
CA ASN A 29 0.07 -13.49 -2.83
C ASN A 29 0.97 -13.29 -1.60
N PRO A 30 0.54 -13.68 -0.40
CA PRO A 30 1.41 -13.71 0.76
C PRO A 30 2.55 -14.70 0.55
N TRP A 31 3.74 -14.33 1.01
CA TRP A 31 4.93 -15.17 0.87
C TRP A 31 5.79 -15.12 2.13
N GLN A 32 6.57 -16.17 2.35
CA GLN A 32 7.57 -16.22 3.42
C GLN A 32 8.71 -17.18 3.09
N TYR A 33 9.85 -16.97 3.72
CA TYR A 33 10.92 -17.96 3.73
C TYR A 33 10.59 -19.04 4.74
N ALA A 34 10.74 -20.32 4.36
CA ALA A 34 10.50 -21.46 5.24
C ALA A 34 11.57 -22.53 5.06
N ILE A 35 12.05 -23.07 6.16
CA ILE A 35 12.96 -24.20 6.21
C ILE A 35 12.36 -25.22 7.18
N GLY A 36 12.30 -26.49 6.78
CA GLY A 36 11.74 -27.54 7.63
C GLY A 36 11.62 -28.86 6.89
N ASN A 37 11.07 -29.87 7.58
CA ASN A 37 10.73 -31.14 6.96
C ASN A 37 9.44 -31.01 6.12
N ALA A 38 9.09 -32.05 5.37
CA ALA A 38 7.95 -32.03 4.45
C ALA A 38 6.60 -31.70 5.14
N LYS A 39 6.41 -32.11 6.41
CA LYS A 39 5.17 -31.81 7.17
C LYS A 39 5.11 -30.33 7.55
N GLU A 40 6.21 -29.77 7.99
CA GLU A 40 6.33 -28.36 8.37
C GLU A 40 6.14 -27.43 7.17
N LEU A 41 6.77 -27.77 6.02
CA LEU A 41 6.62 -26.99 4.79
C LEU A 41 5.19 -27.01 4.24
N ARG A 42 4.50 -28.18 4.30
CA ARG A 42 3.07 -28.23 3.92
C ARG A 42 2.21 -27.38 4.84
N LYS A 43 2.46 -27.46 6.18
CA LYS A 43 1.74 -26.59 7.10
C LYS A 43 1.93 -25.12 6.80
N THR A 44 3.15 -24.71 6.45
CA THR A 44 3.44 -23.34 6.05
C THR A 44 2.66 -22.94 4.80
N ALA A 45 2.60 -23.82 3.80
CA ALA A 45 1.81 -23.58 2.60
C ALA A 45 0.31 -23.42 2.92
N ASP A 46 -0.24 -24.33 3.72
CA ASP A 46 -1.64 -24.27 4.17
C ASP A 46 -1.96 -22.97 4.94
N ASP A 47 -1.02 -22.46 5.72
CA ASP A 47 -1.18 -21.19 6.45
C ASP A 47 -1.14 -19.97 5.49
N LEU A 48 -0.28 -20.00 4.46
CA LEU A 48 -0.25 -18.97 3.41
C LEU A 48 -1.53 -18.96 2.58
N ASP A 49 -2.07 -20.14 2.23
CA ASP A 49 -3.33 -20.26 1.51
C ASP A 49 -4.49 -19.61 2.29
N LYS A 50 -4.57 -19.83 3.60
CA LYS A 50 -5.59 -19.19 4.46
C LYS A 50 -5.46 -17.66 4.49
N ILE A 51 -4.24 -17.14 4.53
CA ILE A 51 -3.99 -15.70 4.49
C ILE A 51 -4.42 -15.15 3.12
N ALA A 52 -4.08 -15.85 2.03
CA ALA A 52 -4.49 -15.48 0.68
C ALA A 52 -6.03 -15.45 0.55
N GLU A 53 -6.72 -16.48 1.01
CA GLU A 53 -8.19 -16.54 1.00
C GLU A 53 -8.83 -15.39 1.78
N SER A 54 -8.30 -15.04 2.95
CA SER A 54 -8.77 -13.90 3.73
C SER A 54 -8.57 -12.56 2.97
N SER A 55 -7.45 -12.43 2.28
CA SER A 55 -7.19 -11.25 1.43
C SER A 55 -8.14 -11.17 0.25
N VAL A 56 -8.41 -12.29 -0.42
CA VAL A 56 -9.40 -12.39 -1.52
C VAL A 56 -10.78 -11.90 -1.06
N ILE A 57 -11.25 -12.35 0.11
CA ILE A 57 -12.55 -11.93 0.67
C ILE A 57 -12.59 -10.40 0.86
N THR A 58 -11.51 -9.81 1.36
CA THR A 58 -11.41 -8.36 1.55
C THR A 58 -11.49 -7.61 0.24
N TYR A 59 -10.74 -8.04 -0.78
CA TYR A 59 -10.76 -7.41 -2.10
C TYR A 59 -12.10 -7.55 -2.81
N LEU A 60 -12.75 -8.72 -2.72
CA LEU A 60 -14.08 -8.95 -3.28
C LEU A 60 -15.13 -8.07 -2.60
N SER A 61 -15.07 -7.95 -1.28
CA SER A 61 -15.98 -7.07 -0.54
C SER A 61 -15.84 -5.61 -0.98
N LYS A 62 -14.62 -5.15 -1.29
CA LYS A 62 -14.37 -3.80 -1.79
C LYS A 62 -14.73 -3.62 -3.26
N GLY A 63 -14.34 -4.56 -4.10
CA GLY A 63 -14.55 -4.51 -5.55
C GLY A 63 -16.01 -4.68 -5.98
N GLY A 64 -16.80 -5.40 -5.16
CA GLY A 64 -18.21 -5.67 -5.45
C GLY A 64 -18.39 -6.34 -6.82
N ASP A 65 -19.39 -5.90 -7.58
CA ASP A 65 -19.71 -6.46 -8.91
C ASP A 65 -18.62 -6.22 -9.98
N LYS A 66 -17.63 -5.37 -9.68
CA LYS A 66 -16.54 -5.07 -10.63
C LYS A 66 -15.38 -6.06 -10.55
N LEU A 67 -15.34 -6.94 -9.56
CA LEU A 67 -14.23 -7.84 -9.30
C LEU A 67 -14.72 -9.26 -9.04
N THR A 68 -14.31 -10.23 -9.86
CA THR A 68 -14.60 -11.64 -9.64
C THR A 68 -13.50 -12.33 -8.85
N GLU A 69 -13.82 -13.50 -8.26
CA GLU A 69 -12.84 -14.29 -7.51
C GLU A 69 -11.69 -14.76 -8.41
N GLU A 70 -12.00 -15.18 -9.65
CA GLU A 70 -10.98 -15.59 -10.61
C GLU A 70 -10.05 -14.43 -10.94
N LYS A 71 -10.63 -13.22 -11.13
CA LYS A 71 -9.82 -12.04 -11.51
C LYS A 71 -8.92 -11.58 -10.37
N ILE A 72 -9.39 -11.57 -9.11
CA ILE A 72 -8.52 -11.18 -8.01
C ILE A 72 -7.40 -12.19 -7.77
N LYS A 73 -7.65 -13.49 -7.93
CA LYS A 73 -6.61 -14.52 -7.86
C LYS A 73 -5.55 -14.33 -8.95
N GLU A 74 -5.96 -14.07 -10.20
CA GLU A 74 -5.04 -13.72 -11.29
C GLU A 74 -4.19 -12.50 -10.95
N ILE A 75 -4.81 -11.42 -10.44
CA ILE A 75 -4.13 -10.19 -10.00
C ILE A 75 -3.08 -10.48 -8.91
N MET A 76 -3.42 -11.38 -7.95
CA MET A 76 -2.51 -11.77 -6.89
C MET A 76 -1.35 -12.63 -7.39
N ASP A 77 -1.62 -13.59 -8.29
CA ASP A 77 -0.62 -14.50 -8.85
C ASP A 77 0.42 -13.76 -9.70
N GLU A 78 -0.01 -12.72 -10.41
CA GLU A 78 0.84 -11.92 -11.29
C GLU A 78 1.62 -10.81 -10.57
N GLU A 79 1.43 -10.62 -9.26
CA GLU A 79 1.98 -9.46 -8.54
C GLU A 79 1.66 -8.15 -9.29
N THR A 80 0.39 -7.78 -9.28
CA THR A 80 -0.10 -6.70 -10.14
C THR A 80 0.07 -5.33 -9.47
N TRP A 81 0.68 -4.42 -10.19
CA TRP A 81 0.86 -3.02 -9.85
C TRP A 81 -0.14 -2.17 -10.61
N MET A 82 -1.12 -1.61 -9.91
CA MET A 82 -2.23 -0.84 -10.49
C MET A 82 -2.04 0.65 -10.29
N SER A 83 -2.30 1.43 -11.34
CA SER A 83 -2.57 2.86 -11.26
C SER A 83 -3.88 3.14 -10.52
N ALA A 84 -4.14 4.41 -10.16
CA ALA A 84 -5.40 4.79 -9.53
C ALA A 84 -6.62 4.49 -10.42
N ASP A 85 -6.51 4.69 -11.74
CA ASP A 85 -7.59 4.41 -12.70
C ASP A 85 -7.86 2.91 -12.85
N GLU A 86 -6.82 2.08 -12.87
CA GLU A 86 -6.97 0.62 -12.88
C GLU A 86 -7.63 0.11 -11.59
N ALA A 87 -7.19 0.62 -10.42
CA ALA A 87 -7.83 0.30 -9.15
C ALA A 87 -9.31 0.73 -9.10
N LEU A 88 -9.66 1.89 -9.69
CA LEU A 88 -11.02 2.36 -9.83
C LEU A 88 -11.86 1.43 -10.74
N SER A 89 -11.28 0.93 -11.83
CA SER A 89 -11.95 0.02 -12.74
C SER A 89 -12.35 -1.31 -12.09
N PHE A 90 -11.53 -1.82 -11.17
CA PHE A 90 -11.80 -3.01 -10.37
C PHE A 90 -12.63 -2.75 -9.10
N GLY A 91 -13.02 -1.49 -8.83
CA GLY A 91 -13.75 -1.13 -7.62
C GLY A 91 -12.92 -1.11 -6.33
N LEU A 92 -11.59 -1.25 -6.43
CA LEU A 92 -10.66 -1.18 -5.30
C LEU A 92 -10.38 0.27 -4.86
N CYS A 93 -10.80 1.23 -5.67
CA CYS A 93 -10.81 2.66 -5.40
C CYS A 93 -12.20 3.22 -5.71
N ASP A 94 -12.69 4.17 -4.91
CA ASP A 94 -14.00 4.80 -5.11
C ASP A 94 -13.90 6.12 -5.87
N GLU A 95 -12.75 6.81 -5.77
CA GLU A 95 -12.58 8.14 -6.35
C GLU A 95 -11.10 8.40 -6.68
N VAL A 96 -10.83 8.89 -7.88
CA VAL A 96 -9.50 9.37 -8.26
C VAL A 96 -9.50 10.90 -8.23
N VAL A 97 -8.51 11.48 -7.53
CA VAL A 97 -8.39 12.94 -7.37
C VAL A 97 -7.07 13.44 -7.95
N VAL A 98 -7.07 14.70 -8.40
CA VAL A 98 -5.86 15.37 -8.87
C VAL A 98 -4.83 15.42 -7.74
N SER A 99 -3.60 15.03 -8.05
CA SER A 99 -2.54 14.97 -7.04
C SER A 99 -2.09 16.36 -6.62
N ASN A 100 -2.23 16.66 -5.33
CA ASN A 100 -1.40 17.68 -4.71
C ASN A 100 0.01 17.12 -4.58
N ARG A 101 1.04 17.90 -4.95
CA ARG A 101 2.46 17.51 -4.94
C ARG A 101 2.93 17.12 -3.52
N MET A 102 2.51 15.95 -3.05
CA MET A 102 3.12 15.32 -1.88
C MET A 102 4.08 14.24 -2.37
N ALA A 103 5.38 14.48 -2.19
CA ALA A 103 6.39 13.48 -2.46
C ALA A 103 6.31 12.38 -1.40
N ALA A 104 5.81 11.21 -1.77
CA ALA A 104 6.04 10.01 -0.98
C ALA A 104 7.45 9.50 -1.30
N SER A 105 8.30 9.40 -0.29
CA SER A 105 9.61 8.77 -0.41
C SER A 105 9.45 7.28 -0.09
N VAL A 106 9.76 6.43 -1.06
CA VAL A 106 9.82 4.97 -0.87
C VAL A 106 11.29 4.57 -0.99
N SER A 107 11.82 3.81 -0.02
CA SER A 107 13.21 3.35 -0.09
C SER A 107 13.39 2.29 -1.19
N LYS A 108 14.48 2.38 -1.95
CA LYS A 108 14.80 1.40 -3.02
C LYS A 108 14.84 -0.04 -2.50
N SER A 109 15.30 -0.25 -1.27
CA SER A 109 15.35 -1.57 -0.65
C SER A 109 14.00 -2.25 -0.48
N LEU A 110 12.91 -1.48 -0.42
CA LEU A 110 11.57 -2.06 -0.38
C LEU A 110 11.23 -2.81 -1.68
N PHE A 111 11.73 -2.32 -2.81
CA PHE A 111 11.44 -2.92 -4.12
C PHE A 111 12.24 -4.21 -4.40
N GLU A 112 13.31 -4.48 -3.66
CA GLU A 112 14.13 -5.70 -3.83
C GLU A 112 13.35 -6.99 -3.51
N SER A 113 12.25 -6.87 -2.75
CA SER A 113 11.40 -8.00 -2.38
C SER A 113 10.30 -8.32 -3.40
N TYR A 114 10.15 -7.51 -4.45
CA TYR A 114 9.08 -7.65 -5.45
C TYR A 114 9.63 -7.99 -6.84
N GLN A 115 8.83 -8.71 -7.67
CA GLN A 115 9.28 -9.24 -8.95
C GLN A 115 8.97 -8.33 -10.14
N HIS A 116 7.81 -7.67 -10.16
CA HIS A 116 7.30 -6.93 -11.32
C HIS A 116 7.26 -5.41 -11.11
N VAL A 117 8.20 -4.86 -10.33
CA VAL A 117 8.24 -3.43 -10.01
C VAL A 117 8.32 -2.57 -11.28
N PRO A 118 7.37 -1.64 -11.48
CA PRO A 118 7.41 -0.73 -12.61
C PRO A 118 8.68 0.11 -12.64
N LYS A 119 9.31 0.24 -13.82
CA LYS A 119 10.56 1.02 -14.00
C LYS A 119 10.41 2.47 -13.57
N SER A 120 9.22 3.04 -13.67
CA SER A 120 8.89 4.39 -13.22
C SER A 120 9.08 4.61 -11.72
N LEU A 121 8.93 3.56 -10.91
CA LEU A 121 9.16 3.61 -9.46
C LEU A 121 10.63 3.39 -9.09
N MET A 122 11.38 2.68 -9.93
CA MET A 122 12.81 2.45 -9.70
C MET A 122 13.68 3.69 -10.00
N ASN A 123 13.19 4.58 -10.88
CA ASN A 123 13.89 5.79 -11.33
C ASN A 123 13.38 7.06 -10.60
N LEU A 124 12.79 6.91 -9.42
CA LEU A 124 12.56 8.05 -8.56
C LEU A 124 13.94 8.58 -8.15
N ASP A 125 14.45 9.55 -8.92
CA ASP A 125 15.56 10.37 -8.46
C ASP A 125 15.17 10.89 -7.08
N GLU A 126 15.95 10.50 -6.08
CA GLU A 126 15.96 11.14 -4.77
C GLU A 126 16.34 12.62 -4.99
N LYS A 127 15.39 13.44 -5.43
CA LYS A 127 15.46 14.84 -5.07
C LYS A 127 15.19 14.86 -3.57
N PRO A 128 16.21 15.04 -2.73
CA PRO A 128 15.97 15.22 -1.32
C PRO A 128 14.96 16.37 -1.23
N LEU A 129 13.82 16.14 -0.61
CA LEU A 129 13.12 17.23 0.05
C LEU A 129 14.20 17.92 0.85
N VAL A 130 14.61 19.10 0.38
CA VAL A 130 15.78 19.81 0.90
C VAL A 130 15.70 19.66 2.40
N GLU A 131 16.72 19.07 3.04
CA GLU A 131 16.74 18.75 4.48
C GLU A 131 16.28 19.96 5.32
N GLU A 132 16.55 21.17 4.84
CA GLU A 132 16.02 22.43 5.30
C GLU A 132 14.47 22.48 5.37
N LYS A 133 13.77 21.99 4.37
CA LYS A 133 12.31 22.04 4.31
C LYS A 133 11.69 21.01 5.25
N ARG A 134 12.34 19.86 5.40
CA ARG A 134 11.99 18.83 6.37
C ARG A 134 12.21 19.29 7.79
N GLN A 135 13.36 19.90 8.07
CA GLN A 135 13.69 20.49 9.37
C GLN A 135 12.71 21.60 9.75
N LYS A 136 12.35 22.45 8.79
CA LYS A 136 11.36 23.51 9.00
C LYS A 136 9.96 22.95 9.33
N MET A 137 9.51 21.91 8.63
CA MET A 137 8.23 21.25 8.94
C MET A 137 8.24 20.56 10.32
N ILE A 138 9.37 19.95 10.70
CA ILE A 138 9.54 19.34 12.02
C ILE A 138 9.49 20.40 13.11
N GLU A 139 10.15 21.51 12.90
CA GLU A 139 10.18 22.63 13.86
C GLU A 139 8.79 23.29 14.02
N GLU A 140 8.08 23.53 12.91
CA GLU A 140 6.70 24.02 12.93
C GLU A 140 5.74 23.04 13.64
N ALA A 141 5.90 21.73 13.42
CA ALA A 141 5.11 20.71 14.11
C ALA A 141 5.40 20.68 15.63
N ARG A 142 6.67 20.84 16.05
CA ARG A 142 7.06 20.94 17.46
C ARG A 142 6.52 22.19 18.12
N GLN A 143 6.58 23.34 17.46
CA GLN A 143 6.03 24.60 17.96
C GLN A 143 4.52 24.52 18.15
N ASN A 144 3.79 23.96 17.18
CA ASN A 144 2.34 23.75 17.28
C ASN A 144 1.98 22.77 18.41
N SER A 145 2.76 21.72 18.61
CA SER A 145 2.56 20.76 19.71
C SER A 145 2.84 21.39 21.09
N ALA A 146 3.86 22.25 21.19
CA ALA A 146 4.15 22.99 22.41
C ALA A 146 3.07 24.02 22.75
N LEU A 147 2.50 24.68 21.72
CA LEU A 147 1.38 25.64 21.89
C LEU A 147 0.12 24.94 22.41
N ILE A 148 -0.20 23.77 21.86
CA ILE A 148 -1.33 22.94 22.31
C ILE A 148 -1.12 22.47 23.75
N GLY A 149 0.10 22.04 24.12
CA GLY A 149 0.46 21.66 25.49
C GLY A 149 0.32 22.81 26.49
N ALA A 150 0.68 24.04 26.11
CA ALA A 150 0.54 25.23 26.96
C ALA A 150 -0.93 25.64 27.16
N ILE A 151 -1.79 25.45 26.16
CA ILE A 151 -3.23 25.74 26.26
C ILE A 151 -3.95 24.71 27.14
N ILE A 152 -3.57 23.43 27.06
CA ILE A 152 -4.21 22.35 27.85
C ILE A 152 -3.66 22.29 29.29
N GLY A 153 -2.40 22.68 29.51
CA GLY A 153 -1.76 22.67 30.83
C GLY A 153 -2.02 23.90 31.68
N GLY A 154 -2.79 24.88 31.20
CA GLY A 154 -3.17 26.13 31.89
C GLY A 154 -4.62 26.17 32.37
N LEU A 155 -5.32 25.02 32.45
CA LEU A 155 -6.66 24.87 33.01
C LEU A 155 -6.64 24.15 34.35
#